data_6790b0752f24602662e23d8a9ca46c01
#
_entry.id   6790b0752f24602662e23d8a9ca46c01
#
_cell.length_a   1.000
_cell.length_b   1.000
_cell.length_c   1.000
_cell.angle_alpha   90.00
_cell.angle_beta   90.00
_cell.angle_gamma   90.00
#
_symmetry.space_group_name_H-M   'P 1'
#
loop_
_entity.id
_entity.type
_entity.pdbx_description
1 polymer ?
#
loop_
_entity_poly.entity_id
_entity_poly.type
_entity_poly.pdbx_seq_one_letter_code
_entity_poly.pdbx_strand_id
1 'polypeptide(L)'
;IPVFLISGNHDSAERLQFGSQLLEHQQVYIAGTFTGKMQTYDLEDAYGKVHLCLLPFVKQSTLASLYPDEKFHSLSEGIAHVLEQTPLSENDRNLLMYHGFVLHNGDGPELSESELQLGGTQLVEASVFSAFDYVALGHIHKPQWVKSGKIRYSGSLMKYSFSESLQNKSVTLLDWKAKDDLTVTTIPLQPEQDMRVIQGKLEDLLEHAEPSEDWIRAELTDGELIPYALERLRMSYPNVMELVYLYQEEQIAASNTEVKLVPEQ
;
A
#
# COMPACT_ATOMS: atom_id res chain seq x y z
N ILE A 1 -12.45 -14.50 16.77
CA ILE A 1 -12.58 -13.25 15.97
C ILE A 1 -12.43 -13.65 14.52
N PRO A 2 -13.39 -13.33 13.65
CA PRO A 2 -13.28 -13.62 12.22
C PRO A 2 -12.15 -12.80 11.57
N VAL A 3 -11.47 -13.40 10.59
CA VAL A 3 -10.41 -12.79 9.80
C VAL A 3 -10.82 -12.80 8.34
N PHE A 4 -10.72 -11.66 7.67
CA PHE A 4 -11.04 -11.51 6.25
C PHE A 4 -9.80 -11.10 5.48
N LEU A 5 -9.52 -11.79 4.38
CA LEU A 5 -8.35 -11.58 3.54
C LEU A 5 -8.78 -11.39 2.08
N ILE A 6 -8.14 -10.47 1.39
CA ILE A 6 -8.24 -10.33 -0.07
C ILE A 6 -6.86 -10.45 -0.69
N SER A 7 -6.75 -10.97 -1.91
CA SER A 7 -5.48 -10.99 -2.62
C SER A 7 -5.10 -9.60 -3.14
N GLY A 8 -3.81 -9.30 -3.08
CA GLY A 8 -3.19 -8.15 -3.73
C GLY A 8 -2.61 -8.49 -5.12
N ASN A 9 -1.99 -7.49 -5.75
CA ASN A 9 -1.40 -7.62 -7.09
C ASN A 9 -0.11 -8.47 -7.12
N HIS A 10 0.56 -8.64 -5.98
CA HIS A 10 1.76 -9.48 -5.83
C HIS A 10 1.45 -10.89 -5.37
N ASP A 11 0.21 -11.17 -4.99
CA ASP A 11 -0.22 -12.49 -4.53
C ASP A 11 -0.52 -13.43 -5.71
N SER A 12 -0.35 -14.73 -5.46
CA SER A 12 -0.99 -15.75 -6.29
C SER A 12 -2.41 -15.97 -5.78
N ALA A 13 -3.38 -15.33 -6.43
CA ALA A 13 -4.79 -15.36 -6.05
C ALA A 13 -5.32 -16.80 -5.92
N GLU A 14 -4.93 -17.69 -6.87
CA GLU A 14 -5.33 -19.11 -6.88
C GLU A 14 -4.75 -19.87 -5.69
N ARG A 15 -3.49 -19.59 -5.30
CA ARG A 15 -2.89 -20.25 -4.14
C ARG A 15 -3.52 -19.79 -2.83
N LEU A 16 -3.85 -18.49 -2.71
CA LEU A 16 -4.61 -17.99 -1.56
C LEU A 16 -6.01 -18.57 -1.49
N GLN A 17 -6.68 -18.73 -2.63
CA GLN A 17 -8.00 -19.34 -2.69
C GLN A 17 -7.98 -20.84 -2.38
N PHE A 18 -6.84 -21.51 -2.61
CA PHE A 18 -6.72 -22.95 -2.37
C PHE A 18 -6.91 -23.27 -0.88
N GLY A 19 -7.87 -24.13 -0.61
CA GLY A 19 -8.18 -24.53 0.77
C GLY A 19 -8.94 -23.49 1.60
N SER A 20 -9.35 -22.34 1.02
CA SER A 20 -10.10 -21.30 1.73
C SER A 20 -11.33 -21.86 2.46
N GLN A 21 -12.08 -22.76 1.83
CA GLN A 21 -13.26 -23.40 2.42
C GLN A 21 -12.94 -24.18 3.73
N LEU A 22 -11.75 -24.76 3.84
CA LEU A 22 -11.32 -25.44 5.06
C LEU A 22 -11.06 -24.44 6.19
N LEU A 23 -10.58 -23.25 5.85
CA LEU A 23 -10.26 -22.18 6.79
C LEU A 23 -11.53 -21.44 7.29
N GLU A 24 -12.63 -21.50 6.56
CA GLU A 24 -13.91 -20.93 6.98
C GLU A 24 -14.39 -21.50 8.33
N HIS A 25 -14.13 -22.79 8.57
CA HIS A 25 -14.40 -23.43 9.87
C HIS A 25 -13.59 -22.82 11.02
N GLN A 26 -12.46 -22.15 10.72
CA GLN A 26 -11.62 -21.41 11.66
C GLN A 26 -11.94 -19.92 11.67
N GLN A 27 -13.04 -19.52 11.02
CA GLN A 27 -13.43 -18.12 10.85
C GLN A 27 -12.41 -17.29 10.06
N VAL A 28 -11.68 -17.90 9.11
CA VAL A 28 -10.78 -17.22 8.18
C VAL A 28 -11.39 -17.29 6.78
N TYR A 29 -11.75 -16.14 6.24
CA TYR A 29 -12.44 -15.97 4.97
C TYR A 29 -11.50 -15.33 3.96
N ILE A 30 -11.31 -15.96 2.81
CA ILE A 30 -10.34 -15.52 1.82
C ILE A 30 -11.03 -15.30 0.48
N ALA A 31 -10.98 -14.06 -0.02
CA ALA A 31 -11.31 -13.71 -1.39
C ALA A 31 -10.02 -13.60 -2.20
N GLY A 32 -9.53 -14.69 -2.75
CA GLY A 32 -8.34 -14.75 -3.60
C GLY A 32 -8.65 -14.34 -5.04
N THR A 33 -9.31 -15.23 -5.79
CA THR A 33 -9.62 -14.99 -7.20
C THR A 33 -10.98 -14.31 -7.34
N PHE A 34 -11.02 -13.21 -8.08
CA PHE A 34 -12.27 -12.57 -8.46
C PHE A 34 -12.97 -13.39 -9.59
N THR A 35 -14.21 -13.79 -9.36
CA THR A 35 -14.98 -14.68 -10.27
C THR A 35 -16.22 -14.01 -10.85
N GLY A 36 -16.30 -12.69 -10.86
CA GLY A 36 -17.41 -11.91 -11.40
C GLY A 36 -18.35 -11.35 -10.33
N LYS A 37 -18.27 -11.81 -9.08
CA LYS A 37 -19.06 -11.27 -7.96
C LYS A 37 -18.19 -11.09 -6.74
N MET A 38 -18.44 -10.04 -5.98
CA MET A 38 -17.80 -9.86 -4.67
C MET A 38 -18.30 -10.92 -3.70
N GLN A 39 -17.41 -11.37 -2.82
CA GLN A 39 -17.82 -12.12 -1.62
C GLN A 39 -18.32 -11.12 -0.58
N THR A 40 -19.45 -11.42 0.03
CA THR A 40 -20.06 -10.55 1.04
C THR A 40 -20.36 -11.32 2.30
N TYR A 41 -20.23 -10.66 3.44
CA TYR A 41 -20.44 -11.22 4.78
C TYR A 41 -21.20 -10.23 5.64
N ASP A 42 -22.21 -10.74 6.34
CA ASP A 42 -22.95 -9.95 7.32
C ASP A 42 -22.39 -10.24 8.72
N LEU A 43 -21.87 -9.22 9.37
CA LEU A 43 -21.46 -9.25 10.76
C LEU A 43 -22.49 -8.48 11.57
N GLU A 44 -22.84 -8.95 12.78
CA GLU A 44 -23.84 -8.32 13.62
C GLU A 44 -23.27 -8.04 15.01
N ASP A 45 -23.53 -6.86 15.51
CA ASP A 45 -23.18 -6.43 16.85
C ASP A 45 -24.33 -5.68 17.53
N ALA A 46 -24.10 -5.09 18.71
CA ALA A 46 -25.10 -4.35 19.46
C ALA A 46 -25.67 -3.11 18.72
N TYR A 47 -25.00 -2.65 17.68
CA TYR A 47 -25.37 -1.48 16.89
C TYR A 47 -25.99 -1.83 15.53
N GLY A 48 -26.22 -3.12 15.27
CA GLY A 48 -26.80 -3.63 14.03
C GLY A 48 -25.78 -4.27 13.10
N LYS A 49 -26.15 -4.35 11.83
CA LYS A 49 -25.38 -5.09 10.85
C LYS A 49 -24.23 -4.26 10.26
N VAL A 50 -23.09 -4.93 10.04
CA VAL A 50 -22.01 -4.50 9.17
C VAL A 50 -22.01 -5.42 7.94
N HIS A 51 -22.32 -4.87 6.78
CA HIS A 51 -22.23 -5.57 5.51
C HIS A 51 -20.83 -5.38 4.93
N LEU A 52 -20.01 -6.43 5.00
CA LEU A 52 -18.63 -6.45 4.53
C LEU A 52 -18.56 -7.03 3.12
N CYS A 53 -18.01 -6.25 2.19
CA CYS A 53 -17.76 -6.64 0.80
C CYS A 53 -16.26 -6.80 0.57
N LEU A 54 -15.85 -7.91 -0.05
CA LEU A 54 -14.48 -8.24 -0.37
C LEU A 54 -14.26 -8.16 -1.88
N LEU A 55 -13.44 -7.21 -2.34
CA LEU A 55 -13.02 -7.06 -3.72
C LEU A 55 -11.50 -7.17 -3.81
N PRO A 56 -10.96 -8.35 -4.18
CA PRO A 56 -9.53 -8.54 -4.36
C PRO A 56 -9.00 -7.73 -5.55
N PHE A 57 -7.68 -7.71 -5.71
CA PHE A 57 -7.07 -7.11 -6.89
C PHE A 57 -7.59 -7.73 -8.18
N VAL A 58 -8.04 -6.90 -9.09
CA VAL A 58 -8.54 -7.32 -10.40
C VAL A 58 -8.06 -6.38 -11.50
N LYS A 59 -7.65 -6.95 -12.64
CA LYS A 59 -7.24 -6.19 -13.83
C LYS A 59 -8.45 -5.89 -14.72
N GLN A 60 -8.38 -4.80 -15.49
CA GLN A 60 -9.40 -4.48 -16.48
C GLN A 60 -9.62 -5.62 -17.48
N SER A 61 -8.55 -6.31 -17.91
CA SER A 61 -8.63 -7.47 -18.81
C SER A 61 -9.40 -8.64 -18.21
N THR A 62 -9.31 -8.86 -16.88
CA THR A 62 -10.07 -9.88 -16.17
C THR A 62 -11.56 -9.53 -16.16
N LEU A 63 -11.91 -8.27 -15.89
CA LEU A 63 -13.30 -7.81 -15.95
C LEU A 63 -13.89 -7.96 -17.35
N ALA A 64 -13.16 -7.57 -18.40
CA ALA A 64 -13.59 -7.75 -19.78
C ALA A 64 -13.81 -9.22 -20.15
N SER A 65 -13.05 -10.15 -19.57
CA SER A 65 -13.24 -11.59 -19.80
C SER A 65 -14.44 -12.15 -19.04
N LEU A 66 -14.73 -11.64 -17.85
CA LEU A 66 -15.87 -12.09 -17.02
C LEU A 66 -17.21 -11.50 -17.46
N TYR A 67 -17.19 -10.33 -18.10
CA TYR A 67 -18.36 -9.62 -18.62
C TYR A 67 -18.22 -9.35 -20.13
N PRO A 68 -18.28 -10.39 -20.98
CA PRO A 68 -17.97 -10.26 -22.41
C PRO A 68 -18.98 -9.38 -23.18
N ASP A 69 -20.18 -9.19 -22.63
CA ASP A 69 -21.22 -8.35 -23.22
C ASP A 69 -21.08 -6.88 -22.85
N GLU A 70 -20.19 -6.55 -21.88
CA GLU A 70 -19.94 -5.20 -21.41
C GLU A 70 -18.66 -4.64 -22.01
N LYS A 71 -18.64 -3.32 -22.23
CA LYS A 71 -17.45 -2.61 -22.72
C LYS A 71 -16.99 -1.60 -21.69
N PHE A 72 -15.91 -1.90 -21.01
CA PHE A 72 -15.29 -1.00 -20.04
C PHE A 72 -14.15 -0.22 -20.67
N HIS A 73 -14.25 1.12 -20.72
CA HIS A 73 -13.18 2.01 -21.22
C HIS A 73 -12.10 2.25 -20.18
N SER A 74 -12.40 1.99 -18.91
CA SER A 74 -11.47 2.15 -17.79
C SER A 74 -11.69 1.06 -16.73
N LEU A 75 -10.71 0.88 -15.84
CA LEU A 75 -10.89 0.02 -14.66
C LEU A 75 -11.98 0.58 -13.73
N SER A 76 -12.10 1.92 -13.62
CA SER A 76 -13.16 2.56 -12.82
C SER A 76 -14.56 2.14 -13.27
N GLU A 77 -14.84 2.11 -14.58
CA GLU A 77 -16.13 1.65 -15.12
C GLU A 77 -16.38 0.18 -14.79
N GLY A 78 -15.37 -0.67 -14.94
CA GLY A 78 -15.51 -2.09 -14.61
C GLY A 78 -15.74 -2.33 -13.12
N ILE A 79 -15.04 -1.60 -12.25
CA ILE A 79 -15.28 -1.68 -10.80
C ILE A 79 -16.65 -1.14 -10.44
N ALA A 80 -17.09 0.00 -10.99
CA ALA A 80 -18.44 0.52 -10.78
C ALA A 80 -19.51 -0.51 -11.12
N HIS A 81 -19.38 -1.18 -12.27
CA HIS A 81 -20.29 -2.25 -12.69
C HIS A 81 -20.34 -3.40 -11.67
N VAL A 82 -19.21 -3.84 -11.12
CA VAL A 82 -19.16 -4.88 -10.08
C VAL A 82 -19.87 -4.42 -8.80
N LEU A 83 -19.65 -3.17 -8.38
CA LEU A 83 -20.25 -2.61 -7.16
C LEU A 83 -21.77 -2.46 -7.30
N GLU A 84 -22.28 -2.04 -8.46
CA GLU A 84 -23.71 -1.91 -8.75
C GLU A 84 -24.47 -3.23 -8.68
N GLN A 85 -23.80 -4.36 -8.95
CA GLN A 85 -24.41 -5.69 -8.84
C GLN A 85 -24.50 -6.18 -7.39
N THR A 86 -23.93 -5.48 -6.43
CA THR A 86 -23.91 -5.87 -5.03
C THR A 86 -24.99 -5.10 -4.27
N PRO A 87 -26.04 -5.78 -3.78
CA PRO A 87 -27.10 -5.11 -3.05
C PRO A 87 -26.58 -4.57 -1.71
N LEU A 88 -26.61 -3.27 -1.53
CA LEU A 88 -26.30 -2.58 -0.29
C LEU A 88 -27.59 -2.10 0.38
N SER A 89 -27.62 -2.11 1.70
CA SER A 89 -28.70 -1.55 2.50
C SER A 89 -28.32 -0.16 3.03
N GLU A 90 -29.21 0.80 2.85
CA GLU A 90 -29.02 2.15 3.41
C GLU A 90 -29.02 2.16 4.96
N ASN A 91 -29.62 1.13 5.57
CA ASN A 91 -29.70 1.03 7.03
C ASN A 91 -28.48 0.32 7.64
N ASP A 92 -27.73 -0.42 6.85
CA ASP A 92 -26.58 -1.18 7.33
C ASP A 92 -25.29 -0.34 7.21
N ARG A 93 -24.27 -0.68 7.99
CA ARG A 93 -22.91 -0.17 7.88
C ARG A 93 -22.20 -0.90 6.74
N ASN A 94 -22.02 -0.27 5.60
CA ASN A 94 -21.43 -0.88 4.41
C ASN A 94 -19.92 -0.66 4.37
N LEU A 95 -19.15 -1.74 4.52
CA LEU A 95 -17.69 -1.75 4.51
C LEU A 95 -17.17 -2.47 3.25
N LEU A 96 -16.29 -1.81 2.51
CA LEU A 96 -15.57 -2.43 1.40
C LEU A 96 -14.11 -2.66 1.77
N MET A 97 -13.59 -3.84 1.50
CA MET A 97 -12.15 -4.08 1.38
C MET A 97 -11.79 -4.16 -0.11
N TYR A 98 -10.85 -3.34 -0.53
CA TYR A 98 -10.39 -3.30 -1.93
C TYR A 98 -8.86 -3.18 -2.01
N HIS A 99 -8.25 -3.87 -2.98
CA HIS A 99 -6.84 -3.76 -3.27
C HIS A 99 -6.62 -3.18 -4.65
N GLY A 100 -6.12 -1.96 -4.73
CA GLY A 100 -5.85 -1.27 -5.99
C GLY A 100 -5.50 0.20 -5.81
N PHE A 101 -5.18 0.84 -6.93
CA PHE A 101 -4.77 2.23 -6.98
C PHE A 101 -5.99 3.14 -7.12
N VAL A 102 -6.22 3.99 -6.12
CA VAL A 102 -7.41 4.86 -6.07
C VAL A 102 -7.00 6.33 -6.14
N LEU A 103 -7.60 7.05 -7.08
CA LEU A 103 -7.47 8.51 -7.25
C LEU A 103 -8.63 9.24 -6.56
N HIS A 104 -8.40 10.47 -6.17
CA HIS A 104 -9.46 11.38 -5.74
C HIS A 104 -9.33 12.73 -6.45
N ASN A 105 -10.32 13.06 -7.29
CA ASN A 105 -10.35 14.27 -8.12
C ASN A 105 -9.11 14.41 -9.04
N GLY A 106 -8.59 13.27 -9.53
CA GLY A 106 -7.40 13.23 -10.37
C GLY A 106 -6.07 13.22 -9.61
N ASP A 107 -6.11 13.43 -8.28
CA ASP A 107 -4.91 13.34 -7.44
C ASP A 107 -4.69 11.89 -6.96
N GLY A 108 -3.47 11.40 -7.15
CA GLY A 108 -3.04 10.09 -6.69
C GLY A 108 -2.49 10.11 -5.27
N PRO A 109 -2.40 8.93 -4.62
CA PRO A 109 -1.72 8.79 -3.33
C PRO A 109 -0.21 9.02 -3.48
N GLU A 110 0.44 9.33 -2.36
CA GLU A 110 1.90 9.34 -2.29
C GLU A 110 2.44 7.92 -2.40
N LEU A 111 3.42 7.72 -3.28
CA LEU A 111 4.04 6.43 -3.59
C LEU A 111 5.43 6.33 -2.99
N SER A 112 5.84 5.11 -2.63
CA SER A 112 7.23 4.77 -2.38
C SER A 112 7.92 4.26 -3.66
N GLU A 113 9.24 4.12 -3.65
CA GLU A 113 10.00 3.63 -4.82
C GLU A 113 9.55 2.23 -5.25
N SER A 114 9.12 1.39 -4.31
CA SER A 114 8.64 0.04 -4.59
C SER A 114 7.32 0.00 -5.37
N GLU A 115 6.58 1.13 -5.45
CA GLU A 115 5.28 1.25 -6.09
C GLU A 115 5.30 1.98 -7.44
N LEU A 116 6.42 2.62 -7.80
CA LEU A 116 6.56 3.46 -8.99
C LEU A 116 6.41 2.73 -10.35
N GLN A 117 6.37 1.40 -10.36
CA GLN A 117 6.25 0.60 -11.58
C GLN A 117 4.81 0.41 -12.09
N LEU A 118 3.84 1.07 -11.47
CA LEU A 118 2.44 0.95 -11.87
C LEU A 118 2.13 1.81 -13.10
N GLY A 119 1.96 1.15 -14.22
CA GLY A 119 1.45 1.79 -15.45
C GLY A 119 0.05 2.36 -15.25
N GLY A 120 -0.21 3.55 -15.78
CA GLY A 120 -1.41 4.36 -15.57
C GLY A 120 -2.78 3.78 -16.00
N THR A 121 -2.88 2.49 -16.32
CA THR A 121 -4.12 1.85 -16.80
C THR A 121 -4.97 1.17 -15.72
N GLN A 122 -4.50 1.15 -14.47
CA GLN A 122 -5.18 0.45 -13.35
C GLN A 122 -5.66 1.40 -12.26
N LEU A 123 -6.07 2.60 -12.68
CA LEU A 123 -6.54 3.65 -11.77
C LEU A 123 -8.05 3.55 -11.56
N VAL A 124 -8.50 3.73 -10.32
CA VAL A 124 -9.91 3.74 -9.96
C VAL A 124 -10.24 5.06 -9.25
N GLU A 125 -11.27 5.76 -9.73
CA GLU A 125 -11.73 6.99 -9.10
C GLU A 125 -12.47 6.71 -7.79
N ALA A 126 -12.15 7.46 -6.74
CA ALA A 126 -12.76 7.31 -5.42
C ALA A 126 -14.29 7.49 -5.41
N SER A 127 -14.85 8.19 -6.41
CA SER A 127 -16.26 8.41 -6.55
C SER A 127 -17.08 7.14 -6.76
N VAL A 128 -16.47 6.08 -7.34
CA VAL A 128 -17.17 4.78 -7.56
C VAL A 128 -17.54 4.10 -6.24
N PHE A 129 -16.86 4.43 -5.15
CA PHE A 129 -17.08 3.87 -3.81
C PHE A 129 -18.10 4.66 -2.98
N SER A 130 -18.84 5.60 -3.59
CA SER A 130 -19.72 6.55 -2.86
C SER A 130 -20.79 5.88 -2.00
N ALA A 131 -21.26 4.71 -2.38
CA ALA A 131 -22.30 3.95 -1.68
C ALA A 131 -21.82 3.27 -0.37
N PHE A 132 -20.51 3.15 -0.15
CA PHE A 132 -19.95 2.56 1.06
C PHE A 132 -19.72 3.62 2.13
N ASP A 133 -19.90 3.24 3.39
CA ASP A 133 -19.65 4.12 4.54
C ASP A 133 -18.16 4.19 4.88
N TYR A 134 -17.43 3.07 4.69
CA TYR A 134 -15.97 3.03 4.80
C TYR A 134 -15.36 2.10 3.76
N VAL A 135 -14.20 2.49 3.23
CA VAL A 135 -13.41 1.69 2.28
C VAL A 135 -12.00 1.50 2.83
N ALA A 136 -11.69 0.24 3.17
CA ALA A 136 -10.37 -0.19 3.60
C ALA A 136 -9.55 -0.58 2.37
N LEU A 137 -8.52 0.21 2.06
CA LEU A 137 -7.66 0.02 0.90
C LEU A 137 -6.35 -0.67 1.28
N GLY A 138 -5.92 -1.62 0.44
CA GLY A 138 -4.56 -2.11 0.32
C GLY A 138 -3.93 -1.68 -1.00
N HIS A 139 -2.66 -1.91 -1.19
CA HIS A 139 -1.81 -1.63 -2.33
C HIS A 139 -0.73 -0.60 -2.03
N ILE A 140 -1.07 0.56 -1.48
CA ILE A 140 -0.12 1.63 -1.19
C ILE A 140 0.50 1.42 0.19
N HIS A 141 1.83 1.50 0.26
CA HIS A 141 2.60 1.21 1.47
C HIS A 141 2.53 2.31 2.52
N LYS A 142 2.34 3.58 2.10
CA LYS A 142 2.17 4.71 3.01
C LYS A 142 0.75 4.73 3.58
N PRO A 143 0.56 4.67 4.93
CA PRO A 143 -0.75 4.88 5.53
C PRO A 143 -1.26 6.29 5.21
N GLN A 144 -2.37 6.42 4.48
CA GLN A 144 -2.88 7.71 4.06
C GLN A 144 -4.37 7.69 3.71
N TRP A 145 -5.00 8.84 3.80
CA TRP A 145 -6.36 9.06 3.34
C TRP A 145 -6.39 9.38 1.83
N VAL A 146 -7.27 8.72 1.09
CA VAL A 146 -7.69 9.15 -0.25
C VAL A 146 -8.81 10.16 -0.12
N LYS A 147 -9.80 9.86 0.74
CA LYS A 147 -10.87 10.77 1.12
C LYS A 147 -11.05 10.71 2.62
N SER A 148 -10.86 11.83 3.29
CA SER A 148 -10.89 11.94 4.75
C SER A 148 -12.15 11.33 5.35
N GLY A 149 -11.98 10.53 6.40
CA GLY A 149 -13.05 9.88 7.16
C GLY A 149 -13.74 8.71 6.43
N LYS A 150 -13.43 8.44 5.15
CA LYS A 150 -14.19 7.46 4.36
C LYS A 150 -13.33 6.43 3.62
N ILE A 151 -12.25 6.84 2.96
CA ILE A 151 -11.44 5.98 2.08
C ILE A 151 -9.98 6.10 2.50
N ARG A 152 -9.37 5.00 2.94
CA ARG A 152 -8.04 5.01 3.51
C ARG A 152 -7.21 3.81 3.11
N TYR A 153 -5.94 4.04 2.77
CA TYR A 153 -4.90 3.02 2.75
C TYR A 153 -4.39 2.77 4.16
N SER A 154 -4.43 1.52 4.61
CA SER A 154 -3.85 1.12 5.90
C SER A 154 -2.33 1.18 5.90
N GLY A 155 -1.74 1.07 4.72
CA GLY A 155 -0.30 0.97 4.53
C GLY A 155 0.22 -0.45 4.73
N SER A 156 1.50 -0.65 4.49
CA SER A 156 2.18 -1.92 4.77
C SER A 156 2.54 -2.02 6.25
N LEU A 157 2.65 -3.25 6.76
CA LEU A 157 3.02 -3.51 8.15
C LEU A 157 4.50 -3.23 8.43
N MET A 158 5.34 -3.31 7.39
CA MET A 158 6.78 -3.09 7.45
C MET A 158 7.20 -2.11 6.36
N LYS A 159 8.39 -1.53 6.50
CA LYS A 159 9.05 -0.77 5.43
C LYS A 159 9.69 -1.74 4.44
N TYR A 160 9.49 -1.51 3.15
CA TYR A 160 10.02 -2.35 2.06
C TYR A 160 11.09 -1.66 1.23
N SER A 161 11.32 -0.37 1.44
CA SER A 161 12.38 0.40 0.81
C SER A 161 12.87 1.53 1.72
N PHE A 162 14.07 2.06 1.47
CA PHE A 162 14.59 3.20 2.23
C PHE A 162 13.81 4.50 1.95
N SER A 163 13.08 4.60 0.86
CA SER A 163 12.14 5.72 0.63
C SER A 163 11.00 5.76 1.65
N GLU A 164 10.75 4.64 2.35
CA GLU A 164 9.76 4.53 3.42
C GLU A 164 10.35 4.79 4.83
N SER A 165 11.64 5.12 4.93
CA SER A 165 12.36 5.25 6.21
C SER A 165 11.69 6.22 7.20
N LEU A 166 11.06 7.28 6.69
CA LEU A 166 10.35 8.29 7.49
C LEU A 166 8.87 7.96 7.74
N GLN A 167 8.37 6.84 7.20
CA GLN A 167 6.96 6.45 7.40
C GLN A 167 6.76 5.76 8.75
N ASN A 168 5.68 6.12 9.43
CA ASN A 168 5.23 5.41 10.62
C ASN A 168 4.20 4.36 10.21
N LYS A 169 4.57 3.09 10.32
CA LYS A 169 3.67 1.97 10.04
C LYS A 169 2.66 1.78 11.15
N SER A 170 1.44 1.39 10.80
CA SER A 170 0.34 1.31 11.76
C SER A 170 -0.74 0.32 11.34
N VAL A 171 -1.54 -0.11 12.29
CA VAL A 171 -2.82 -0.78 12.06
C VAL A 171 -3.94 0.26 12.18
N THR A 172 -4.91 0.21 11.28
CA THR A 172 -6.09 1.07 11.32
C THR A 172 -7.19 0.38 12.14
N LEU A 173 -7.61 1.03 13.22
CA LEU A 173 -8.71 0.58 14.07
C LEU A 173 -9.96 1.40 13.77
N LEU A 174 -11.07 0.70 13.51
CA LEU A 174 -12.39 1.28 13.32
C LEU A 174 -13.24 1.01 14.57
N ASP A 175 -13.57 2.05 15.33
CA ASP A 175 -14.60 2.00 16.36
C ASP A 175 -15.90 2.51 15.73
N TRP A 176 -16.77 1.58 15.33
CA TRP A 176 -17.93 1.86 14.51
C TRP A 176 -19.22 1.46 15.22
N LYS A 177 -19.88 2.42 15.84
CA LYS A 177 -21.13 2.20 16.58
C LYS A 177 -22.35 2.28 15.66
N ALA A 178 -22.89 3.47 15.44
CA ALA A 178 -23.98 3.66 14.48
C ALA A 178 -23.42 3.95 13.06
N LYS A 179 -24.28 3.94 12.05
CA LYS A 179 -23.90 4.17 10.65
C LYS A 179 -23.03 5.41 10.45
N ASP A 180 -23.39 6.52 11.13
CA ASP A 180 -22.68 7.79 11.03
C ASP A 180 -21.74 8.05 12.22
N ASP A 181 -21.54 7.07 13.10
CA ASP A 181 -20.66 7.15 14.28
C ASP A 181 -19.46 6.20 14.11
N LEU A 182 -18.56 6.61 13.25
CA LEU A 182 -17.30 5.93 12.97
C LEU A 182 -16.11 6.75 13.45
N THR A 183 -15.34 6.21 14.37
CA THR A 183 -14.05 6.75 14.78
C THR A 183 -12.94 5.89 14.21
N VAL A 184 -12.02 6.52 13.48
CA VAL A 184 -10.85 5.87 12.89
C VAL A 184 -9.61 6.29 13.64
N THR A 185 -8.90 5.34 14.23
CA THR A 185 -7.62 5.57 14.92
C THR A 185 -6.53 4.68 14.34
N THR A 186 -5.28 5.09 14.52
CA THR A 186 -4.12 4.30 14.12
C THR A 186 -3.34 3.84 15.33
N ILE A 187 -2.98 2.56 15.35
CA ILE A 187 -2.12 1.97 16.36
C ILE A 187 -0.74 1.81 15.72
N PRO A 188 0.29 2.55 16.18
CA PRO A 188 1.62 2.45 15.60
C PRO A 188 2.21 1.07 15.81
N LEU A 189 2.92 0.58 14.80
CA LEU A 189 3.69 -0.65 14.86
C LEU A 189 5.14 -0.31 15.13
N GLN A 190 5.76 -1.02 16.06
CA GLN A 190 7.19 -0.92 16.35
C GLN A 190 7.85 -2.19 15.83
N PRO A 191 8.66 -2.12 14.79
CA PRO A 191 9.40 -3.28 14.30
C PRO A 191 10.52 -3.65 15.29
N GLU A 192 10.91 -4.91 15.32
CA GLU A 192 12.07 -5.37 16.07
C GLU A 192 13.38 -4.81 15.48
N GLN A 193 13.45 -4.72 14.15
CA GLN A 193 14.49 -4.07 13.38
C GLN A 193 13.84 -3.08 12.42
N ASP A 194 14.23 -1.83 12.50
CA ASP A 194 13.69 -0.80 11.61
C ASP A 194 14.58 -0.58 10.37
N MET A 195 14.06 0.14 9.40
CA MET A 195 14.78 0.57 8.22
C MET A 195 15.03 2.08 8.31
N ARG A 196 16.30 2.47 8.36
CA ARG A 196 16.72 3.85 8.58
C ARG A 196 17.72 4.34 7.54
N VAL A 197 17.65 5.62 7.25
CA VAL A 197 18.70 6.34 6.51
C VAL A 197 19.54 7.14 7.52
N ILE A 198 20.87 6.99 7.47
CA ILE A 198 21.81 7.82 8.21
C ILE A 198 22.60 8.66 7.20
N GLN A 199 22.77 9.95 7.48
CA GLN A 199 23.41 10.89 6.57
C GLN A 199 24.48 11.69 7.31
N GLY A 200 25.66 11.80 6.72
CA GLY A 200 26.77 12.59 7.29
C GLY A 200 28.11 12.22 6.69
N LYS A 201 29.20 12.82 7.22
CA LYS A 201 30.55 12.37 6.91
C LYS A 201 30.84 11.05 7.61
N LEU A 202 31.63 10.20 6.98
CA LEU A 202 31.95 8.88 7.52
C LEU A 202 32.47 8.93 8.96
N GLU A 203 33.40 9.83 9.25
CA GLU A 203 34.00 9.95 10.60
C GLU A 203 32.96 10.39 11.64
N ASP A 204 32.07 11.32 11.29
CA ASP A 204 31.02 11.81 12.19
C ASP A 204 30.00 10.68 12.49
N LEU A 205 29.63 9.88 11.47
CA LEU A 205 28.73 8.75 11.62
C LEU A 205 29.34 7.65 12.50
N LEU A 206 30.65 7.44 12.46
CA LEU A 206 31.33 6.46 13.30
C LEU A 206 31.54 6.96 14.73
N GLU A 207 31.86 8.24 14.91
CA GLU A 207 32.08 8.85 16.25
C GLU A 207 30.79 8.88 17.06
N HIS A 208 29.65 9.16 16.42
CA HIS A 208 28.33 9.24 17.05
C HIS A 208 27.47 8.00 16.85
N ALA A 209 28.10 6.87 16.51
CA ALA A 209 27.38 5.64 16.25
C ALA A 209 26.69 5.10 17.50
N GLU A 210 25.38 4.89 17.40
CA GLU A 210 24.61 4.08 18.35
C GLU A 210 24.48 2.68 17.79
N PRO A 211 24.97 1.64 18.45
CA PRO A 211 24.84 0.26 17.98
C PRO A 211 23.38 -0.09 17.74
N SER A 212 23.09 -0.62 16.57
CA SER A 212 21.72 -0.97 16.19
C SER A 212 21.73 -2.12 15.19
N GLU A 213 20.76 -3.00 15.31
CA GLU A 213 20.49 -4.10 14.36
C GLU A 213 19.56 -3.66 13.23
N ASP A 214 19.21 -2.37 13.13
CA ASP A 214 18.38 -1.85 12.05
C ASP A 214 19.07 -1.99 10.69
N TRP A 215 18.25 -2.09 9.65
CA TRP A 215 18.73 -2.03 8.27
C TRP A 215 19.05 -0.58 7.90
N ILE A 216 20.29 -0.34 7.47
CA ILE A 216 20.81 1.01 7.30
C ILE A 216 21.14 1.27 5.82
N ARG A 217 20.69 2.38 5.30
CA ARG A 217 21.25 3.09 4.14
C ARG A 217 22.11 4.23 4.67
N ALA A 218 23.40 4.21 4.35
CA ALA A 218 24.32 5.27 4.71
C ALA A 218 24.53 6.22 3.52
N GLU A 219 24.22 7.49 3.70
CA GLU A 219 24.38 8.56 2.71
C GLU A 219 25.54 9.44 3.11
N LEU A 220 26.71 9.24 2.48
CA LEU A 220 27.90 9.97 2.80
C LEU A 220 27.94 11.35 2.12
N THR A 221 28.24 12.37 2.92
CA THR A 221 28.45 13.75 2.47
C THR A 221 29.91 14.07 2.19
N ASP A 222 30.80 13.06 2.27
CA ASP A 222 32.20 13.20 1.91
C ASP A 222 32.34 13.50 0.40
N GLY A 223 33.25 14.44 0.04
CA GLY A 223 33.45 14.87 -1.34
C GLY A 223 34.28 13.90 -2.20
N GLU A 224 34.73 12.79 -1.63
CA GLU A 224 35.56 11.78 -2.30
C GLU A 224 35.23 10.37 -1.80
N LEU A 225 35.62 9.36 -2.58
CA LEU A 225 35.47 7.96 -2.18
C LEU A 225 36.45 7.62 -1.06
N ILE A 226 35.92 7.10 0.04
CA ILE A 226 36.72 6.66 1.19
C ILE A 226 36.95 5.15 1.09
N PRO A 227 38.23 4.70 1.08
CA PRO A 227 38.54 3.28 1.08
C PRO A 227 37.94 2.56 2.30
N TYR A 228 37.34 1.40 2.05
CA TYR A 228 36.76 0.54 3.09
C TYR A 228 35.66 1.19 3.93
N ALA A 229 34.96 2.20 3.40
CA ALA A 229 33.90 2.91 4.11
C ALA A 229 32.79 1.98 4.59
N LEU A 230 32.35 1.06 3.73
CA LEU A 230 31.30 0.08 4.05
C LEU A 230 31.73 -0.88 5.18
N GLU A 231 32.95 -1.38 5.12
CA GLU A 231 33.51 -2.25 6.16
C GLU A 231 33.62 -1.53 7.50
N ARG A 232 34.05 -0.25 7.48
CA ARG A 232 34.14 0.58 8.67
C ARG A 232 32.77 0.84 9.28
N LEU A 233 31.76 1.16 8.46
CA LEU A 233 30.39 1.35 8.92
C LEU A 233 29.81 0.06 9.53
N ARG A 234 30.09 -1.10 8.95
CA ARG A 234 29.62 -2.38 9.45
C ARG A 234 30.19 -2.79 10.81
N MET A 235 31.25 -2.16 11.27
CA MET A 235 31.74 -2.37 12.64
C MET A 235 30.78 -1.77 13.69
N SER A 236 30.05 -0.71 13.35
CA SER A 236 29.07 -0.04 14.23
C SER A 236 27.62 -0.36 13.85
N TYR A 237 27.35 -0.56 12.56
CA TYR A 237 26.05 -0.87 11.98
C TYR A 237 26.13 -2.14 11.15
N PRO A 238 26.00 -3.33 11.75
CA PRO A 238 26.26 -4.60 11.07
C PRO A 238 25.39 -4.82 9.84
N ASN A 239 24.16 -4.25 9.81
CA ASN A 239 23.20 -4.41 8.75
C ASN A 239 23.15 -3.21 7.78
N VAL A 240 24.31 -2.58 7.48
CA VAL A 240 24.37 -1.61 6.37
C VAL A 240 24.13 -2.35 5.06
N MET A 241 23.02 -2.05 4.41
CA MET A 241 22.60 -2.63 3.13
C MET A 241 23.05 -1.81 1.94
N GLU A 242 23.03 -0.47 2.07
CA GLU A 242 23.38 0.47 1.01
C GLU A 242 24.33 1.52 1.50
N LEU A 243 25.31 1.88 0.65
CA LEU A 243 26.23 2.99 0.84
C LEU A 243 26.17 3.89 -0.39
N VAL A 244 25.78 5.13 -0.20
CA VAL A 244 25.62 6.13 -1.25
C VAL A 244 26.52 7.33 -0.96
N TYR A 245 27.16 7.86 -2.00
CA TYR A 245 27.90 9.12 -1.92
C TYR A 245 27.08 10.21 -2.62
N LEU A 246 26.55 11.17 -1.85
CA LEU A 246 25.63 12.18 -2.37
C LEU A 246 26.26 13.05 -3.47
N TYR A 247 27.55 13.34 -3.40
CA TYR A 247 28.24 14.11 -4.44
C TYR A 247 28.22 13.40 -5.81
N GLN A 248 28.18 12.07 -5.85
CA GLN A 248 28.09 11.31 -7.10
C GLN A 248 26.66 11.35 -7.68
N GLU A 249 25.65 11.28 -6.83
CA GLU A 249 24.26 11.42 -7.28
C GLU A 249 24.01 12.82 -7.86
N GLU A 250 24.54 13.86 -7.26
CA GLU A 250 24.45 15.23 -7.78
C GLU A 250 25.14 15.38 -9.16
N GLN A 251 26.30 14.76 -9.35
CA GLN A 251 27.00 14.77 -10.65
C GLN A 251 26.22 14.01 -11.73
N ILE A 252 25.65 12.86 -11.41
CA ILE A 252 24.81 12.08 -12.32
C ILE A 252 23.55 12.86 -12.69
N ALA A 253 22.90 13.49 -11.71
CA ALA A 253 21.71 14.31 -11.95
C ALA A 253 22.02 15.51 -12.84
N ALA A 254 23.15 16.21 -12.62
CA ALA A 254 23.59 17.34 -13.42
C ALA A 254 23.88 16.91 -14.89
N SER A 255 24.59 15.78 -15.08
CA SER A 255 24.91 15.27 -16.42
C SER A 255 23.65 14.84 -17.21
N ASN A 256 22.65 14.26 -16.55
CA ASN A 256 21.39 13.88 -17.17
C ASN A 256 20.51 15.09 -17.55
N THR A 257 20.68 16.21 -16.87
CA THR A 257 19.98 17.47 -17.16
C THR A 257 20.59 18.15 -18.41
N GLU A 258 21.92 18.09 -18.59
CA GLU A 258 22.59 18.63 -19.78
C GLU A 258 22.25 17.87 -21.07
N VAL A 259 22.07 16.54 -21.00
CA VAL A 259 21.68 15.73 -22.17
C VAL A 259 20.26 16.04 -22.67
N LYS A 260 19.36 16.50 -21.81
CA LYS A 260 17.99 16.91 -22.20
C LYS A 260 17.89 18.28 -22.86
N LEU A 261 18.96 19.07 -22.88
CA LEU A 261 19.00 20.44 -23.42
C LEU A 261 19.58 20.54 -24.83
N VAL A 262 19.95 19.43 -25.48
CA VAL A 262 20.39 19.45 -26.88
C VAL A 262 19.15 19.37 -27.79
N PRO A 263 18.74 20.45 -28.47
CA PRO A 263 17.66 20.37 -29.45
C PRO A 263 18.09 19.50 -30.62
N GLU A 264 17.26 18.55 -31.02
CA GLU A 264 17.40 17.87 -32.28
C GLU A 264 17.36 18.93 -33.41
N GLN A 265 18.45 18.96 -34.21
CA GLN A 265 18.53 19.79 -35.43
C GLN A 265 17.90 19.06 -36.61
#